data_493dba1ea832f96112773baf2d5156ff
#
_entry.id   493dba1ea832f96112773baf2d5156ff
#
_cell.length_a   1.000
_cell.length_b   1.000
_cell.length_c   1.000
_cell.angle_alpha   90.00
_cell.angle_beta   90.00
_cell.angle_gamma   90.00
#
_symmetry.space_group_name_H-M   'P 1'
#
loop_
_entity.id
_entity.type
_entity.pdbx_description
1 polymer ?
#
loop_
_entity_poly.entity_id
_entity_poly.type
_entity_poly.pdbx_seq_one_letter_code
_entity_poly.pdbx_strand_id
1 'polypeptide(L)'
;MSKLVAIVSIAILAVVALAGGYLLMQDSSPSDSDITVVDMLGEKVQVKKNPEHVACVSRTTYDLLVAFGLGDRIDGAYKPILDNEWTSVLYPESTRHFAYDYQPSHELLIQRNVDLVLSPEKYITDGLREHGLPALNVSLYGNPNFEPYIYFLADLAKQLWPDVPGVSEKVDAWKAEFKKVLDEVSSTLESKSYPEKSVYYVRGDKNRGIGYTDTGKSFNEYIFGVLGIEFLGKSLGTTQPSSDAILDADPDYIVIGGIYQHTLRGMLDDSLWENIEAVKTGHVFNIGIGFSPMEQMGAFTPVFLADMANKLYPNDFHYDTTGMLRNICSDYFGKDLTVQQAEYMLDGLGPDGTPMA
;
A
#
# COMPACT_ATOMS: atom_id res chain seq x y z
N MET A 1 -40.19 55.53 -14.93
CA MET A 1 -39.58 55.08 -13.65
C MET A 1 -39.18 53.61 -13.57
N SER A 2 -39.10 52.85 -14.67
CA SER A 2 -38.91 51.38 -14.54
C SER A 2 -37.50 50.83 -14.98
N LYS A 3 -36.81 51.50 -15.87
CA LYS A 3 -35.50 50.96 -16.34
C LYS A 3 -34.30 51.31 -15.46
N LEU A 4 -34.32 52.45 -14.81
CA LEU A 4 -33.22 52.88 -13.90
C LEU A 4 -33.22 52.07 -12.59
N VAL A 5 -34.42 51.77 -12.04
CA VAL A 5 -34.57 50.98 -10.83
C VAL A 5 -34.16 49.52 -11.05
N ALA A 6 -34.44 48.94 -12.22
CA ALA A 6 -34.03 47.58 -12.55
C ALA A 6 -32.53 47.45 -12.72
N ILE A 7 -31.85 48.43 -13.31
CA ILE A 7 -30.41 48.43 -13.49
C ILE A 7 -29.70 48.60 -12.15
N VAL A 8 -30.18 49.43 -11.27
CA VAL A 8 -29.62 49.60 -9.93
C VAL A 8 -29.80 48.36 -9.06
N SER A 9 -30.97 47.69 -9.16
CA SER A 9 -31.25 46.45 -8.43
C SER A 9 -30.35 45.28 -8.90
N ILE A 10 -30.11 45.15 -10.19
CA ILE A 10 -29.21 44.11 -10.74
C ILE A 10 -27.76 44.41 -10.36
N ALA A 11 -27.32 45.68 -10.37
CA ALA A 11 -25.98 46.07 -9.95
C ALA A 11 -25.75 45.77 -8.45
N ILE A 12 -26.72 46.02 -7.59
CA ILE A 12 -26.64 45.74 -6.16
C ILE A 12 -26.63 44.23 -5.89
N LEU A 13 -27.41 43.44 -6.59
CA LEU A 13 -27.38 41.98 -6.48
C LEU A 13 -26.05 41.39 -6.98
N ALA A 14 -25.49 41.93 -8.05
CA ALA A 14 -24.18 41.48 -8.54
C ALA A 14 -23.04 41.86 -7.57
N VAL A 15 -23.10 43.01 -6.93
CA VAL A 15 -22.11 43.42 -5.93
C VAL A 15 -22.26 42.63 -4.63
N VAL A 16 -23.44 42.28 -4.21
CA VAL A 16 -23.68 41.41 -3.06
C VAL A 16 -23.26 39.98 -3.34
N ALA A 17 -23.49 39.46 -4.56
CA ALA A 17 -23.00 38.14 -4.95
C ALA A 17 -21.47 38.07 -5.06
N LEU A 18 -20.82 39.14 -5.59
CA LEU A 18 -19.37 39.23 -5.66
C LEU A 18 -18.74 39.47 -4.27
N ALA A 19 -19.35 40.28 -3.43
CA ALA A 19 -18.89 40.51 -2.05
C ALA A 19 -19.14 39.27 -1.17
N GLY A 20 -20.28 38.59 -1.33
CA GLY A 20 -20.57 37.32 -0.65
C GLY A 20 -19.65 36.19 -1.11
N GLY A 21 -19.36 36.09 -2.42
CA GLY A 21 -18.38 35.15 -2.96
C GLY A 21 -16.94 35.47 -2.51
N TYR A 22 -16.60 36.76 -2.43
CA TYR A 22 -15.26 37.20 -1.93
C TYR A 22 -15.11 36.99 -0.41
N LEU A 23 -16.16 37.18 0.38
CA LEU A 23 -16.16 36.89 1.81
C LEU A 23 -16.13 35.39 2.10
N LEU A 24 -16.73 34.56 1.25
CA LEU A 24 -16.61 33.09 1.35
C LEU A 24 -15.23 32.57 0.91
N MET A 25 -14.47 33.35 0.14
CA MET A 25 -13.07 33.05 -0.23
C MET A 25 -12.02 33.60 0.75
N GLN A 26 -12.42 34.45 1.70
CA GLN A 26 -11.46 35.13 2.60
C GLN A 26 -11.34 34.53 4.01
N ASP A 27 -12.10 33.48 4.35
CA ASP A 27 -12.00 32.84 5.66
C ASP A 27 -11.50 31.39 5.60
N SER A 28 -10.37 31.18 4.95
CA SER A 28 -9.52 30.03 5.24
C SER A 28 -8.19 30.47 5.83
N SER A 29 -8.23 31.29 6.88
CA SER A 29 -7.13 31.31 7.82
C SER A 29 -7.06 29.92 8.42
N PRO A 30 -5.87 29.26 8.42
CA PRO A 30 -5.74 27.95 9.06
C PRO A 30 -6.33 28.05 10.46
N SER A 31 -7.26 27.16 10.79
CA SER A 31 -7.75 27.06 12.17
C SER A 31 -6.56 26.66 13.06
N ASP A 32 -6.57 27.03 14.34
CA ASP A 32 -5.52 26.57 15.30
C ASP A 32 -5.43 25.02 15.35
N SER A 33 -6.38 24.31 14.72
CA SER A 33 -6.43 22.86 14.58
C SER A 33 -5.83 22.33 13.27
N ASP A 34 -5.42 23.21 12.32
CA ASP A 34 -4.88 22.77 11.03
C ASP A 34 -3.34 22.68 11.08
N ILE A 35 -2.82 21.67 10.44
CA ILE A 35 -1.38 21.45 10.28
C ILE A 35 -1.01 21.40 8.81
N THR A 36 0.24 21.77 8.50
CA THR A 36 0.79 21.59 7.16
C THR A 36 1.53 20.27 7.08
N VAL A 37 1.10 19.39 6.18
CA VAL A 37 1.76 18.12 5.89
C VAL A 37 2.37 18.19 4.49
N VAL A 38 3.56 17.64 4.34
CA VAL A 38 4.21 17.44 3.04
C VAL A 38 3.91 16.01 2.60
N ASP A 39 3.26 15.83 1.45
CA ASP A 39 2.93 14.53 0.91
C ASP A 39 4.13 13.85 0.20
N MET A 40 3.94 12.63 -0.29
CA MET A 40 5.02 11.86 -0.94
C MET A 40 5.52 12.47 -2.25
N LEU A 41 4.78 13.39 -2.85
CA LEU A 41 5.21 14.16 -4.03
C LEU A 41 5.91 15.48 -3.65
N GLY A 42 6.05 15.79 -2.34
CA GLY A 42 6.64 17.02 -1.83
C GLY A 42 5.69 18.20 -1.82
N GLU A 43 4.39 17.99 -2.03
CA GLU A 43 3.39 19.04 -2.00
C GLU A 43 2.93 19.34 -0.58
N LYS A 44 2.80 20.64 -0.24
CA LYS A 44 2.32 21.09 1.07
C LYS A 44 0.81 21.16 1.08
N VAL A 45 0.19 20.43 1.97
CA VAL A 45 -1.27 20.35 2.12
C VAL A 45 -1.66 20.77 3.52
N GLN A 46 -2.67 21.64 3.63
CA GLN A 46 -3.31 21.95 4.89
C GLN A 46 -4.31 20.86 5.22
N VAL A 47 -4.19 20.25 6.38
CA VAL A 47 -5.06 19.18 6.85
C VAL A 47 -5.46 19.43 8.30
N LYS A 48 -6.65 18.97 8.68
CA LYS A 48 -7.09 18.98 10.06
C LYS A 48 -6.16 18.09 10.91
N LYS A 49 -5.73 18.57 12.06
CA LYS A 49 -5.04 17.78 13.06
C LYS A 49 -6.01 16.75 13.66
N ASN A 50 -5.59 15.51 13.82
CA ASN A 50 -6.41 14.37 14.27
C ASN A 50 -7.67 14.17 13.40
N PRO A 51 -7.55 13.99 12.08
CA PRO A 51 -8.71 13.78 11.23
C PRO A 51 -9.54 12.57 11.71
N GLU A 52 -10.87 12.65 11.57
CA GLU A 52 -11.83 11.70 12.14
C GLU A 52 -12.57 10.87 11.09
N HIS A 53 -12.56 11.33 9.83
CA HIS A 53 -13.26 10.69 8.72
C HIS A 53 -12.33 10.55 7.52
N VAL A 54 -11.46 9.54 7.55
CA VAL A 54 -10.42 9.32 6.53
C VAL A 54 -10.89 8.35 5.47
N ALA A 55 -10.79 8.73 4.20
CA ALA A 55 -10.97 7.82 3.07
C ALA A 55 -9.62 7.24 2.64
N CYS A 56 -9.41 5.94 2.85
CA CYS A 56 -8.19 5.22 2.48
C CYS A 56 -8.34 4.59 1.09
N VAL A 57 -7.98 5.30 0.03
CA VAL A 57 -8.01 4.76 -1.34
C VAL A 57 -6.74 3.97 -1.67
N SER A 58 -5.69 4.13 -0.86
CA SER A 58 -4.45 3.33 -0.93
C SER A 58 -4.54 2.10 -0.03
N ARG A 59 -4.12 0.94 -0.57
CA ARG A 59 -4.07 -0.32 0.20
C ARG A 59 -3.13 -0.22 1.40
N THR A 60 -1.94 0.31 1.18
CA THR A 60 -0.89 0.48 2.18
C THR A 60 -1.32 1.32 3.37
N THR A 61 -2.07 2.40 3.14
CA THR A 61 -2.48 3.29 4.23
C THR A 61 -3.56 2.68 5.11
N TYR A 62 -4.46 1.87 4.55
CA TYR A 62 -5.51 1.24 5.33
C TYR A 62 -4.93 0.31 6.41
N ASP A 63 -4.07 -0.61 6.01
CA ASP A 63 -3.53 -1.61 6.94
C ASP A 63 -2.62 -0.97 8.00
N LEU A 64 -1.80 0.02 7.63
CA LEU A 64 -0.98 0.76 8.58
C LEU A 64 -1.82 1.57 9.58
N LEU A 65 -2.88 2.26 9.14
CA LEU A 65 -3.74 3.00 10.06
C LEU A 65 -4.46 2.08 11.02
N VAL A 66 -4.97 0.93 10.56
CA VAL A 66 -5.56 -0.08 11.44
C VAL A 66 -4.52 -0.61 12.43
N ALA A 67 -3.30 -0.94 11.96
CA ALA A 67 -2.20 -1.40 12.81
C ALA A 67 -1.84 -0.39 13.92
N PHE A 68 -1.82 0.89 13.59
CA PHE A 68 -1.49 1.94 14.55
C PHE A 68 -2.66 2.34 15.48
N GLY A 69 -3.81 1.62 15.39
CA GLY A 69 -4.96 1.83 16.26
C GLY A 69 -5.87 2.99 15.80
N LEU A 70 -5.80 3.35 14.53
CA LEU A 70 -6.56 4.45 13.93
C LEU A 70 -7.77 3.95 13.10
N GLY A 71 -8.13 2.67 13.22
CA GLY A 71 -9.25 2.09 12.47
C GLY A 71 -10.56 2.82 12.65
N ASP A 72 -10.88 3.28 13.87
CA ASP A 72 -12.11 4.07 14.15
C ASP A 72 -12.10 5.48 13.51
N ARG A 73 -10.97 5.93 12.96
CA ARG A 73 -10.85 7.20 12.21
C ARG A 73 -11.06 7.02 10.71
N ILE A 74 -11.19 5.78 10.26
CA ILE A 74 -11.39 5.45 8.85
C ILE A 74 -12.89 5.47 8.54
N ASP A 75 -13.33 6.38 7.66
CA ASP A 75 -14.69 6.37 7.13
C ASP A 75 -14.90 5.21 6.15
N GLY A 76 -13.90 4.95 5.31
CA GLY A 76 -13.95 3.87 4.35
C GLY A 76 -12.64 3.64 3.62
N ALA A 77 -12.61 2.57 2.83
CA ALA A 77 -11.42 2.15 2.10
C ALA A 77 -11.76 1.70 0.67
N TYR A 78 -10.71 1.55 -0.13
CA TYR A 78 -10.82 0.98 -1.47
C TYR A 78 -11.46 -0.41 -1.41
N LYS A 79 -12.56 -0.58 -2.16
CA LYS A 79 -13.42 -1.77 -2.10
C LYS A 79 -12.67 -3.12 -2.07
N PRO A 80 -11.66 -3.38 -2.93
CA PRO A 80 -10.93 -4.66 -2.89
C PRO A 80 -10.16 -4.97 -1.60
N ILE A 81 -9.93 -3.97 -0.73
CA ILE A 81 -9.35 -4.19 0.60
C ILE A 81 -10.43 -4.77 1.52
N LEU A 82 -11.63 -4.19 1.47
CA LEU A 82 -12.75 -4.60 2.33
C LEU A 82 -13.36 -5.93 1.88
N ASP A 83 -13.29 -6.24 0.58
CA ASP A 83 -13.71 -7.53 0.01
C ASP A 83 -12.72 -8.67 0.29
N ASN A 84 -11.49 -8.36 0.72
CA ASN A 84 -10.50 -9.38 1.04
C ASN A 84 -10.92 -10.13 2.31
N GLU A 85 -10.97 -11.45 2.23
CA GLU A 85 -11.43 -12.34 3.31
C GLU A 85 -10.62 -12.15 4.61
N TRP A 86 -9.30 -11.94 4.52
CA TRP A 86 -8.46 -11.66 5.66
C TRP A 86 -8.79 -10.35 6.35
N THR A 87 -9.34 -9.36 5.65
CA THR A 87 -9.68 -8.07 6.26
C THR A 87 -10.70 -8.24 7.39
N SER A 88 -11.74 -9.03 7.17
CA SER A 88 -12.76 -9.29 8.20
C SER A 88 -12.24 -10.15 9.36
N VAL A 89 -11.24 -10.99 9.13
CA VAL A 89 -10.59 -11.81 10.18
C VAL A 89 -9.67 -10.95 11.04
N LEU A 90 -8.82 -10.15 10.40
CA LEU A 90 -7.83 -9.31 11.06
C LEU A 90 -8.47 -8.09 11.75
N TYR A 91 -9.47 -7.50 11.14
CA TYR A 91 -10.19 -6.33 11.64
C TYR A 91 -11.69 -6.44 11.35
N PRO A 92 -12.49 -7.14 12.20
CA PRO A 92 -13.93 -7.32 12.01
C PRO A 92 -14.72 -6.01 11.93
N GLU A 93 -14.22 -4.94 12.56
CA GLU A 93 -14.78 -3.60 12.52
C GLU A 93 -14.78 -2.99 11.12
N SER A 94 -13.99 -3.54 10.19
CA SER A 94 -13.96 -3.17 8.78
C SER A 94 -15.35 -3.23 8.09
N THR A 95 -16.26 -4.04 8.61
CA THR A 95 -17.66 -4.12 8.13
C THR A 95 -18.44 -2.82 8.28
N ARG A 96 -17.98 -1.86 9.08
CA ARG A 96 -18.56 -0.53 9.24
C ARG A 96 -18.02 0.46 8.22
N HIS A 97 -16.89 0.16 7.57
CA HIS A 97 -16.23 1.04 6.64
C HIS A 97 -16.96 1.05 5.29
N PHE A 98 -17.05 2.24 4.72
CA PHE A 98 -17.62 2.39 3.40
C PHE A 98 -16.68 1.88 2.31
N ALA A 99 -17.21 1.13 1.34
CA ALA A 99 -16.44 0.61 0.22
C ALA A 99 -16.35 1.66 -0.89
N TYR A 100 -15.20 2.31 -1.00
CA TYR A 100 -14.93 3.29 -2.06
C TYR A 100 -14.43 2.61 -3.34
N ASP A 101 -14.82 3.19 -4.48
CA ASP A 101 -14.13 2.95 -5.74
C ASP A 101 -12.71 3.55 -5.70
N TYR A 102 -11.85 3.14 -6.65
CA TYR A 102 -10.48 3.67 -6.75
C TYR A 102 -10.43 5.19 -6.91
N GLN A 103 -11.43 5.76 -7.58
CA GLN A 103 -11.61 7.20 -7.73
C GLN A 103 -12.99 7.60 -7.18
N PRO A 104 -13.12 7.83 -5.86
CA PRO A 104 -14.38 8.25 -5.27
C PRO A 104 -14.78 9.65 -5.75
N SER A 105 -16.08 9.88 -5.94
CA SER A 105 -16.57 11.21 -6.34
C SER A 105 -16.46 12.19 -5.17
N HIS A 106 -16.17 13.44 -5.50
CA HIS A 106 -16.09 14.54 -4.55
C HIS A 106 -17.39 14.72 -3.75
N GLU A 107 -18.55 14.64 -4.44
CA GLU A 107 -19.87 14.77 -3.80
C GLU A 107 -20.11 13.67 -2.75
N LEU A 108 -19.70 12.43 -3.06
CA LEU A 108 -19.82 11.32 -2.12
C LEU A 108 -18.97 11.55 -0.87
N LEU A 109 -17.73 11.99 -1.04
CA LEU A 109 -16.82 12.27 0.06
C LEU A 109 -17.34 13.38 0.98
N ILE A 110 -17.89 14.46 0.40
CA ILE A 110 -18.53 15.53 1.17
C ILE A 110 -19.77 15.03 1.90
N GLN A 111 -20.65 14.28 1.23
CA GLN A 111 -21.84 13.71 1.84
C GLN A 111 -21.53 12.83 3.04
N ARG A 112 -20.37 12.18 3.03
CA ARG A 112 -19.90 11.35 4.12
C ARG A 112 -19.08 12.12 5.18
N ASN A 113 -18.92 13.42 5.03
CA ASN A 113 -18.10 14.29 5.89
C ASN A 113 -16.63 13.84 5.96
N VAL A 114 -16.08 13.32 4.87
CA VAL A 114 -14.65 12.95 4.80
C VAL A 114 -13.81 14.22 4.97
N ASP A 115 -12.87 14.19 5.90
CA ASP A 115 -12.00 15.32 6.23
C ASP A 115 -10.55 15.12 5.74
N LEU A 116 -10.20 13.91 5.27
CA LEU A 116 -8.92 13.60 4.64
C LEU A 116 -9.05 12.42 3.67
N VAL A 117 -8.42 12.54 2.50
CA VAL A 117 -8.29 11.43 1.54
C VAL A 117 -6.82 11.04 1.40
N LEU A 118 -6.51 9.74 1.50
CA LEU A 118 -5.19 9.17 1.24
C LEU A 118 -5.26 8.36 -0.07
N SER A 119 -4.61 8.88 -1.12
CA SER A 119 -4.66 8.28 -2.47
C SER A 119 -3.26 8.13 -3.06
N PRO A 120 -2.98 7.03 -3.80
CA PRO A 120 -1.70 6.86 -4.47
C PRO A 120 -1.60 7.67 -5.78
N GLU A 121 -2.68 8.26 -6.27
CA GLU A 121 -2.74 8.86 -7.60
C GLU A 121 -2.73 10.39 -7.54
N LYS A 122 -1.76 11.01 -8.23
CA LYS A 122 -1.63 12.47 -8.27
C LYS A 122 -2.88 13.15 -8.84
N TYR A 123 -3.43 12.64 -9.93
CA TYR A 123 -4.60 13.25 -10.58
C TYR A 123 -5.86 13.21 -9.68
N ILE A 124 -5.97 12.20 -8.79
CA ILE A 124 -7.07 12.12 -7.80
C ILE A 124 -6.85 13.18 -6.71
N THR A 125 -5.65 13.24 -6.14
CA THR A 125 -5.36 14.21 -5.07
C THR A 125 -5.46 15.65 -5.55
N ASP A 126 -4.98 15.96 -6.75
CA ASP A 126 -5.09 17.29 -7.34
C ASP A 126 -6.55 17.68 -7.55
N GLY A 127 -7.35 16.79 -8.19
CA GLY A 127 -8.76 17.06 -8.42
C GLY A 127 -9.57 17.28 -7.13
N LEU A 128 -9.27 16.54 -6.07
CA LEU A 128 -9.94 16.73 -4.77
C LEU A 128 -9.54 18.04 -4.11
N ARG A 129 -8.25 18.41 -4.16
CA ARG A 129 -7.73 19.69 -3.63
C ARG A 129 -8.32 20.89 -4.35
N GLU A 130 -8.50 20.84 -5.68
CA GLU A 130 -9.15 21.89 -6.47
C GLU A 130 -10.60 22.17 -6.01
N HIS A 131 -11.25 21.17 -5.41
CA HIS A 131 -12.59 21.27 -4.85
C HIS A 131 -12.60 21.50 -3.33
N GLY A 132 -11.44 21.81 -2.73
CA GLY A 132 -11.32 22.16 -1.31
C GLY A 132 -11.32 20.98 -0.34
N LEU A 133 -11.18 19.74 -0.83
CA LEU A 133 -11.08 18.56 0.02
C LEU A 133 -9.60 18.20 0.26
N PRO A 134 -9.11 18.15 1.51
CA PRO A 134 -7.75 17.74 1.80
C PRO A 134 -7.46 16.31 1.31
N ALA A 135 -6.44 16.18 0.48
CA ALA A 135 -6.01 14.89 -0.04
C ALA A 135 -4.48 14.81 -0.06
N LEU A 136 -3.91 13.72 0.44
CA LEU A 136 -2.47 13.48 0.46
C LEU A 136 -2.12 12.38 -0.54
N ASN A 137 -1.12 12.65 -1.36
CA ASN A 137 -0.54 11.60 -2.19
C ASN A 137 0.36 10.71 -1.33
N VAL A 138 0.10 9.41 -1.41
CA VAL A 138 0.79 8.37 -0.63
C VAL A 138 1.39 7.29 -1.54
N SER A 139 1.72 7.66 -2.79
CA SER A 139 2.31 6.74 -3.77
C SER A 139 3.77 6.47 -3.49
N LEU A 140 4.13 5.20 -3.48
CA LEU A 140 5.53 4.75 -3.47
C LEU A 140 6.10 4.55 -4.88
N TYR A 141 5.26 4.60 -5.91
CA TYR A 141 5.69 4.33 -7.28
C TYR A 141 6.45 5.51 -7.89
N GLY A 142 7.47 5.19 -8.66
CA GLY A 142 8.26 6.17 -9.40
C GLY A 142 9.33 6.88 -8.59
N ASN A 143 9.49 6.57 -7.30
CA ASN A 143 10.54 7.15 -6.48
C ASN A 143 11.81 6.28 -6.45
N PRO A 144 13.00 6.84 -6.72
CA PRO A 144 14.25 6.07 -6.72
C PRO A 144 14.75 5.72 -5.30
N ASN A 145 14.24 6.39 -4.26
CA ASN A 145 14.70 6.23 -2.88
C ASN A 145 13.58 5.69 -1.99
N PHE A 146 13.35 4.38 -2.04
CA PHE A 146 12.28 3.74 -1.29
C PHE A 146 12.47 3.79 0.23
N GLU A 147 13.69 3.69 0.73
CA GLU A 147 13.94 3.58 2.17
C GLU A 147 13.36 4.75 2.99
N PRO A 148 13.57 6.04 2.64
CA PRO A 148 12.92 7.14 3.34
C PRO A 148 11.38 7.09 3.24
N TYR A 149 10.84 6.59 2.14
CA TYR A 149 9.40 6.54 1.90
C TYR A 149 8.69 5.40 2.63
N ILE A 150 9.37 4.29 2.88
CA ILE A 150 8.80 3.19 3.67
C ILE A 150 8.40 3.69 5.07
N TYR A 151 9.23 4.54 5.67
CA TYR A 151 8.95 5.16 6.98
C TYR A 151 8.00 6.35 6.89
N PHE A 152 7.85 6.97 5.72
CA PHE A 152 7.03 8.17 5.55
C PHE A 152 5.58 7.93 5.96
N LEU A 153 4.95 6.84 5.53
CA LEU A 153 3.55 6.56 5.88
C LEU A 153 3.37 6.32 7.38
N ALA A 154 4.35 5.68 8.01
CA ALA A 154 4.35 5.50 9.45
C ALA A 154 4.50 6.85 10.17
N ASP A 155 5.46 7.68 9.74
CA ASP A 155 5.68 9.01 10.30
C ASP A 155 4.52 9.97 10.00
N LEU A 156 3.83 9.80 8.87
CA LEU A 156 2.61 10.53 8.54
C LEU A 156 1.51 10.28 9.58
N ALA A 157 1.36 9.05 10.07
CA ALA A 157 0.41 8.76 11.14
C ALA A 157 0.74 9.55 12.43
N LYS A 158 2.02 9.67 12.80
CA LYS A 158 2.43 10.48 13.95
C LYS A 158 2.17 11.99 13.74
N GLN A 159 2.34 12.49 12.53
CA GLN A 159 2.08 13.89 12.20
C GLN A 159 0.58 14.22 12.23
N LEU A 160 -0.24 13.35 11.66
CA LEU A 160 -1.69 13.54 11.55
C LEU A 160 -2.41 13.34 12.88
N TRP A 161 -1.98 12.36 13.70
CA TRP A 161 -2.62 11.99 14.97
C TRP A 161 -1.69 12.08 16.18
N PRO A 162 -1.05 13.25 16.42
CA PRO A 162 -0.08 13.38 17.51
C PRO A 162 -0.70 13.28 18.90
N ASP A 163 -2.01 13.52 19.05
CA ASP A 163 -2.73 13.51 20.32
C ASP A 163 -3.48 12.20 20.57
N VAL A 164 -3.44 11.23 19.63
CA VAL A 164 -4.09 9.92 19.81
C VAL A 164 -3.14 8.99 20.58
N PRO A 165 -3.53 8.55 21.78
CA PRO A 165 -2.68 7.69 22.60
C PRO A 165 -2.29 6.38 21.91
N GLY A 166 -1.03 5.98 22.04
CA GLY A 166 -0.50 4.74 21.52
C GLY A 166 -0.06 4.76 20.05
N VAL A 167 -0.43 5.79 19.27
CA VAL A 167 -0.03 5.89 17.84
C VAL A 167 1.48 6.01 17.70
N SER A 168 2.10 6.92 18.45
CA SER A 168 3.55 7.13 18.37
C SER A 168 4.32 5.88 18.75
N GLU A 169 3.93 5.23 19.83
CA GLU A 169 4.55 4.02 20.33
C GLU A 169 4.45 2.86 19.35
N LYS A 170 3.28 2.65 18.72
CA LYS A 170 3.07 1.61 17.71
C LYS A 170 3.87 1.88 16.45
N VAL A 171 3.92 3.13 15.98
CA VAL A 171 4.71 3.53 14.83
C VAL A 171 6.20 3.27 15.08
N ASP A 172 6.72 3.69 16.24
CA ASP A 172 8.13 3.52 16.57
C ASP A 172 8.50 2.04 16.75
N ALA A 173 7.62 1.23 17.34
CA ALA A 173 7.80 -0.22 17.46
C ALA A 173 7.84 -0.91 16.09
N TRP A 174 6.90 -0.58 15.21
CA TRP A 174 6.86 -1.12 13.84
C TRP A 174 8.13 -0.75 13.04
N LYS A 175 8.55 0.52 13.12
CA LYS A 175 9.78 0.99 12.45
C LYS A 175 11.02 0.26 12.97
N ALA A 176 11.10 0.03 14.28
CA ALA A 176 12.21 -0.67 14.90
C ALA A 176 12.26 -2.15 14.47
N GLU A 177 11.10 -2.82 14.40
CA GLU A 177 11.00 -4.20 13.93
C GLU A 177 11.42 -4.33 12.46
N PHE A 178 10.92 -3.48 11.59
CA PHE A 178 11.32 -3.50 10.18
C PHE A 178 12.81 -3.20 10.02
N LYS A 179 13.32 -2.16 10.72
CA LYS A 179 14.75 -1.83 10.67
C LYS A 179 15.63 -3.00 11.15
N LYS A 180 15.21 -3.71 12.18
CA LYS A 180 15.94 -4.86 12.69
C LYS A 180 16.09 -5.93 11.61
N VAL A 181 15.00 -6.32 10.95
CA VAL A 181 15.04 -7.32 9.87
C VAL A 181 15.91 -6.82 8.71
N LEU A 182 15.78 -5.54 8.33
CA LEU A 182 16.53 -4.92 7.26
C LEU A 182 18.05 -4.95 7.54
N ASP A 183 18.46 -4.54 8.75
CA ASP A 183 19.86 -4.53 9.17
C ASP A 183 20.44 -5.96 9.23
N GLU A 184 19.68 -6.93 9.76
CA GLU A 184 20.10 -8.34 9.84
C GLU A 184 20.28 -8.96 8.45
N VAL A 185 19.35 -8.71 7.52
CA VAL A 185 19.44 -9.20 6.14
C VAL A 185 20.65 -8.56 5.45
N SER A 186 20.74 -7.23 5.47
CA SER A 186 21.83 -6.51 4.80
C SER A 186 23.22 -6.93 5.33
N SER A 187 23.41 -6.96 6.66
CA SER A 187 24.69 -7.33 7.26
C SER A 187 25.07 -8.79 6.99
N THR A 188 24.10 -9.71 6.95
CA THR A 188 24.37 -11.12 6.63
C THR A 188 24.84 -11.27 5.18
N LEU A 189 24.15 -10.61 4.25
CA LEU A 189 24.49 -10.68 2.83
C LEU A 189 25.83 -10.00 2.51
N GLU A 190 26.11 -8.85 3.13
CA GLU A 190 27.39 -8.14 2.97
C GLU A 190 28.59 -8.96 3.50
N SER A 191 28.37 -9.84 4.48
CA SER A 191 29.43 -10.66 5.09
C SER A 191 29.88 -11.83 4.23
N LYS A 192 29.15 -12.14 3.14
CA LYS A 192 29.36 -13.32 2.29
C LYS A 192 29.42 -12.94 0.82
N SER A 193 29.96 -13.83 0.00
CA SER A 193 29.91 -13.70 -1.46
C SER A 193 28.90 -14.69 -2.01
N TYR A 194 27.90 -14.19 -2.69
CA TYR A 194 26.89 -15.00 -3.35
C TYR A 194 27.04 -14.94 -4.87
N PRO A 195 26.69 -16.01 -5.61
CA PRO A 195 26.55 -15.89 -7.05
C PRO A 195 25.45 -14.89 -7.41
N GLU A 196 25.66 -14.21 -8.53
CA GLU A 196 24.59 -13.36 -9.08
C GLU A 196 23.36 -14.23 -9.38
N LYS A 197 22.21 -13.80 -8.89
CA LYS A 197 20.93 -14.47 -9.04
C LYS A 197 19.88 -13.45 -9.49
N SER A 198 18.88 -13.93 -10.22
CA SER A 198 17.81 -13.12 -10.76
C SER A 198 16.43 -13.57 -10.28
N VAL A 199 15.50 -12.63 -10.14
CA VAL A 199 14.10 -12.90 -9.80
C VAL A 199 13.17 -12.27 -10.82
N TYR A 200 12.21 -13.07 -11.29
CA TYR A 200 11.06 -12.59 -12.04
C TYR A 200 9.83 -12.53 -11.13
N TYR A 201 9.27 -11.34 -10.98
CA TYR A 201 8.05 -11.12 -10.20
C TYR A 201 6.82 -11.17 -11.10
N VAL A 202 5.85 -11.99 -10.75
CA VAL A 202 4.54 -12.07 -11.39
C VAL A 202 3.53 -11.28 -10.57
N ARG A 203 2.94 -10.23 -11.16
CA ARG A 203 2.08 -9.27 -10.44
C ARG A 203 0.70 -9.78 -10.03
N GLY A 204 0.34 -11.01 -10.34
CA GLY A 204 -0.85 -11.65 -9.80
C GLY A 204 -2.18 -11.23 -10.43
N ASP A 205 -2.19 -10.77 -11.68
CA ASP A 205 -3.41 -10.48 -12.46
C ASP A 205 -3.78 -11.70 -13.32
N LYS A 206 -4.93 -12.32 -13.03
CA LYS A 206 -5.37 -13.53 -13.76
C LYS A 206 -5.63 -13.32 -15.25
N ASN A 207 -5.96 -12.10 -15.67
CA ASN A 207 -6.25 -11.78 -17.07
C ASN A 207 -4.99 -11.55 -17.90
N ARG A 208 -3.87 -11.18 -17.24
CA ARG A 208 -2.56 -10.91 -17.86
C ARG A 208 -1.57 -12.06 -17.69
N GLY A 209 -1.87 -12.99 -16.80
CA GLY A 209 -1.09 -14.21 -16.58
C GLY A 209 0.35 -13.97 -16.12
N ILE A 210 1.24 -14.88 -16.48
CA ILE A 210 2.66 -14.86 -16.14
C ILE A 210 3.38 -13.64 -16.75
N GLY A 211 2.95 -13.16 -17.90
CA GLY A 211 3.53 -12.01 -18.61
C GLY A 211 3.20 -10.64 -18.00
N TYR A 212 2.82 -10.54 -16.72
CA TYR A 212 2.57 -9.25 -16.07
C TYR A 212 3.45 -9.08 -14.83
N THR A 213 4.29 -8.03 -14.86
CA THR A 213 5.30 -7.74 -13.82
C THR A 213 5.34 -6.24 -13.49
N ASP A 214 6.08 -5.88 -12.46
CA ASP A 214 6.50 -4.50 -12.20
C ASP A 214 7.77 -4.18 -13.00
N THR A 215 7.98 -2.90 -13.32
CA THR A 215 9.23 -2.38 -13.85
C THR A 215 10.10 -1.83 -12.70
N GLY A 216 11.22 -1.19 -13.04
CA GLY A 216 12.07 -0.49 -12.08
C GLY A 216 11.32 0.64 -11.34
N LYS A 217 11.88 1.08 -10.21
CA LYS A 217 11.30 2.06 -9.27
C LYS A 217 9.99 1.55 -8.62
N SER A 218 9.94 0.26 -8.32
CA SER A 218 8.89 -0.38 -7.56
C SER A 218 9.38 -0.81 -6.17
N PHE A 219 8.45 -1.07 -5.25
CA PHE A 219 8.78 -1.60 -3.93
C PHE A 219 9.46 -2.98 -4.05
N ASN A 220 9.05 -3.79 -5.03
CA ASN A 220 9.67 -5.09 -5.29
C ASN A 220 11.12 -4.95 -5.74
N GLU A 221 11.46 -3.99 -6.63
CA GLU A 221 12.87 -3.71 -6.97
C GLU A 221 13.69 -3.38 -5.72
N TYR A 222 13.14 -2.55 -4.82
CA TYR A 222 13.84 -2.20 -3.58
C TYR A 222 14.07 -3.42 -2.69
N ILE A 223 13.06 -4.23 -2.42
CA ILE A 223 13.16 -5.42 -1.55
C ILE A 223 14.12 -6.47 -2.13
N PHE A 224 14.01 -6.77 -3.42
CA PHE A 224 14.94 -7.72 -4.06
C PHE A 224 16.37 -7.15 -4.16
N GLY A 225 16.51 -5.82 -4.29
CA GLY A 225 17.80 -5.13 -4.19
C GLY A 225 18.43 -5.26 -2.79
N VAL A 226 17.65 -5.12 -1.71
CA VAL A 226 18.09 -5.38 -0.33
C VAL A 226 18.55 -6.84 -0.18
N LEU A 227 17.87 -7.77 -0.85
CA LEU A 227 18.22 -9.19 -0.88
C LEU A 227 19.39 -9.50 -1.83
N GLY A 228 19.96 -8.50 -2.50
CA GLY A 228 21.10 -8.70 -3.42
C GLY A 228 20.78 -9.51 -4.67
N ILE A 229 19.51 -9.51 -5.10
CA ILE A 229 19.02 -10.26 -6.26
C ILE A 229 18.64 -9.32 -7.38
N GLU A 230 19.03 -9.62 -8.61
CA GLU A 230 18.64 -8.85 -9.78
C GLU A 230 17.13 -8.93 -10.01
N PHE A 231 16.46 -7.79 -10.03
CA PHE A 231 15.05 -7.68 -10.35
C PHE A 231 14.84 -7.57 -11.86
N LEU A 232 14.44 -8.66 -12.52
CA LEU A 232 14.29 -8.73 -13.98
C LEU A 232 13.23 -7.79 -14.55
N GLY A 233 12.22 -7.40 -13.77
CA GLY A 233 11.26 -6.39 -14.21
C GLY A 233 11.90 -5.06 -14.59
N LYS A 234 13.05 -4.71 -13.99
CA LYS A 234 13.84 -3.52 -14.33
C LYS A 234 14.55 -3.70 -15.69
N SER A 235 15.26 -4.81 -15.88
CA SER A 235 16.02 -5.08 -17.10
C SER A 235 15.13 -5.36 -18.30
N LEU A 236 13.97 -5.99 -18.11
CA LEU A 236 12.94 -6.18 -19.14
C LEU A 236 12.29 -4.87 -19.57
N GLY A 237 12.21 -3.86 -18.71
CA GLY A 237 11.80 -2.49 -19.03
C GLY A 237 10.33 -2.32 -19.44
N THR A 238 9.51 -3.35 -19.29
CA THR A 238 8.08 -3.34 -19.60
C THR A 238 7.28 -4.10 -18.55
N THR A 239 6.04 -3.64 -18.29
CA THR A 239 5.11 -4.35 -17.40
C THR A 239 4.48 -5.59 -18.04
N GLN A 240 4.64 -5.76 -19.37
CA GLN A 240 4.07 -6.88 -20.11
C GLN A 240 5.12 -7.46 -21.08
N PRO A 241 6.18 -8.13 -20.53
CA PRO A 241 7.13 -8.84 -21.36
C PRO A 241 6.46 -10.00 -22.10
N SER A 242 6.97 -10.32 -23.29
CA SER A 242 6.56 -11.53 -24.01
C SER A 242 7.07 -12.77 -23.30
N SER A 243 6.41 -13.91 -23.54
CA SER A 243 6.89 -15.21 -23.04
C SER A 243 8.33 -15.48 -23.47
N ASP A 244 8.68 -15.18 -24.72
CA ASP A 244 10.06 -15.36 -25.23
C ASP A 244 11.07 -14.53 -24.43
N ALA A 245 10.73 -13.28 -24.08
CA ALA A 245 11.61 -12.42 -23.29
C ALA A 245 11.81 -12.97 -21.86
N ILE A 246 10.80 -13.59 -21.27
CA ILE A 246 10.91 -14.23 -19.95
C ILE A 246 11.74 -15.51 -20.05
N LEU A 247 11.55 -16.32 -21.11
CA LEU A 247 12.32 -17.53 -21.37
C LEU A 247 13.80 -17.21 -21.61
N ASP A 248 14.09 -16.16 -22.39
CA ASP A 248 15.47 -15.72 -22.67
C ASP A 248 16.17 -15.17 -21.42
N ALA A 249 15.39 -14.55 -20.50
CA ALA A 249 15.93 -14.04 -19.24
C ALA A 249 16.23 -15.16 -18.23
N ASP A 250 15.62 -16.33 -18.38
CA ASP A 250 15.82 -17.56 -17.58
C ASP A 250 15.99 -17.31 -16.08
N PRO A 251 14.96 -16.79 -15.37
CA PRO A 251 15.08 -16.42 -13.96
C PRO A 251 15.47 -17.59 -13.05
N ASP A 252 16.36 -17.32 -12.08
CA ASP A 252 16.69 -18.28 -11.00
C ASP A 252 15.55 -18.47 -10.02
N TYR A 253 14.73 -17.42 -9.84
CA TYR A 253 13.57 -17.41 -8.95
C TYR A 253 12.35 -16.80 -9.66
N ILE A 254 11.17 -17.37 -9.41
CA ILE A 254 9.88 -16.76 -9.75
C ILE A 254 9.14 -16.50 -8.45
N VAL A 255 8.69 -15.24 -8.24
CA VAL A 255 7.90 -14.85 -7.09
C VAL A 255 6.54 -14.35 -7.57
N ILE A 256 5.47 -14.95 -7.08
CA ILE A 256 4.10 -14.67 -7.53
C ILE A 256 3.36 -13.91 -6.44
N GLY A 257 2.95 -12.68 -6.75
CA GLY A 257 2.16 -11.82 -5.87
C GLY A 257 0.68 -11.76 -6.25
N GLY A 258 -0.03 -10.79 -5.66
CA GLY A 258 -1.46 -10.59 -5.88
C GLY A 258 -2.33 -11.64 -5.20
N ILE A 259 -3.63 -11.65 -5.52
CA ILE A 259 -4.59 -12.57 -4.92
C ILE A 259 -4.77 -13.88 -5.71
N TYR A 260 -4.38 -13.91 -6.99
CA TYR A 260 -4.57 -15.06 -7.88
C TYR A 260 -3.32 -15.96 -7.99
N GLN A 261 -2.46 -15.95 -6.97
CA GLN A 261 -1.14 -16.59 -6.96
C GLN A 261 -1.19 -18.07 -7.32
N HIS A 262 -2.13 -18.83 -6.72
CA HIS A 262 -2.25 -20.27 -6.95
C HIS A 262 -2.73 -20.58 -8.37
N THR A 263 -3.64 -19.77 -8.93
CA THR A 263 -4.05 -19.89 -10.33
C THR A 263 -2.86 -19.65 -11.27
N LEU A 264 -2.06 -18.62 -11.01
CA LEU A 264 -0.90 -18.28 -11.83
C LEU A 264 0.21 -19.31 -11.68
N ARG A 265 0.43 -19.81 -10.46
CA ARG A 265 1.39 -20.90 -10.24
C ARG A 265 1.04 -22.13 -11.09
N GLY A 266 -0.25 -22.50 -11.16
CA GLY A 266 -0.71 -23.59 -12.04
C GLY A 266 -0.48 -23.33 -13.54
N MET A 267 -0.35 -22.08 -13.98
CA MET A 267 0.00 -21.78 -15.38
C MET A 267 1.45 -22.12 -15.71
N LEU A 268 2.33 -22.21 -14.72
CA LEU A 268 3.73 -22.59 -14.91
C LEU A 268 3.92 -24.10 -15.15
N ASP A 269 2.86 -24.91 -14.98
CA ASP A 269 2.85 -26.32 -15.33
C ASP A 269 2.77 -26.55 -16.86
N ASP A 270 2.50 -25.49 -17.65
CA ASP A 270 2.55 -25.57 -19.11
C ASP A 270 3.98 -25.82 -19.60
N SER A 271 4.12 -26.70 -20.60
CA SER A 271 5.40 -27.07 -21.21
C SER A 271 6.20 -25.88 -21.75
N LEU A 272 5.55 -24.74 -21.99
CA LEU A 272 6.21 -23.49 -22.36
C LEU A 272 7.25 -23.07 -21.32
N TRP A 273 6.93 -23.25 -20.02
CA TRP A 273 7.74 -22.77 -18.90
C TRP A 273 8.69 -23.82 -18.31
N GLU A 274 8.57 -25.09 -18.72
CA GLU A 274 9.32 -26.22 -18.14
C GLU A 274 10.85 -26.05 -18.18
N ASN A 275 11.34 -25.22 -19.12
CA ASN A 275 12.77 -25.00 -19.33
C ASN A 275 13.35 -23.83 -18.54
N ILE A 276 12.53 -23.04 -17.84
CA ILE A 276 13.03 -21.97 -16.94
C ILE A 276 13.70 -22.60 -15.71
N GLU A 277 14.87 -22.06 -15.33
CA GLU A 277 15.65 -22.56 -14.20
C GLU A 277 14.84 -22.58 -12.90
N ALA A 278 14.10 -21.52 -12.61
CA ALA A 278 13.23 -21.45 -11.42
C ALA A 278 12.16 -22.56 -11.39
N VAL A 279 11.61 -22.92 -12.55
CA VAL A 279 10.61 -24.01 -12.64
C VAL A 279 11.26 -25.37 -12.46
N LYS A 280 12.40 -25.63 -13.13
CA LYS A 280 13.16 -26.90 -13.02
C LYS A 280 13.62 -27.18 -11.59
N THR A 281 14.05 -26.14 -10.88
CA THR A 281 14.60 -26.26 -9.52
C THR A 281 13.54 -26.11 -8.42
N GLY A 282 12.28 -25.79 -8.79
CA GLY A 282 11.20 -25.57 -7.84
C GLY A 282 11.29 -24.23 -7.08
N HIS A 283 12.10 -23.30 -7.57
CA HIS A 283 12.26 -21.96 -6.98
C HIS A 283 11.14 -21.01 -7.40
N VAL A 284 9.91 -21.48 -7.25
CA VAL A 284 8.68 -20.69 -7.48
C VAL A 284 7.99 -20.49 -6.16
N PHE A 285 7.85 -19.24 -5.73
CA PHE A 285 7.35 -18.87 -4.41
C PHE A 285 6.13 -17.98 -4.50
N ASN A 286 5.17 -18.22 -3.63
CA ASN A 286 4.05 -17.32 -3.39
C ASN A 286 4.44 -16.25 -2.36
N ILE A 287 3.75 -15.10 -2.42
CA ILE A 287 3.88 -14.01 -1.43
C ILE A 287 2.71 -14.11 -0.45
N GLY A 288 2.96 -13.81 0.81
CA GLY A 288 1.91 -13.78 1.83
C GLY A 288 0.82 -12.73 1.56
N ILE A 289 -0.38 -12.97 2.08
CA ILE A 289 -1.53 -12.07 1.99
C ILE A 289 -2.07 -11.74 3.37
N GLY A 290 -2.26 -10.45 3.65
CA GLY A 290 -2.99 -9.94 4.80
C GLY A 290 -4.21 -9.14 4.34
N PHE A 291 -4.34 -7.87 4.74
CA PHE A 291 -5.34 -6.94 4.16
C PHE A 291 -5.15 -6.74 2.66
N SER A 292 -3.93 -6.90 2.20
CA SER A 292 -3.51 -6.90 0.80
C SER A 292 -2.32 -7.84 0.67
N PRO A 293 -1.91 -8.18 -0.57
CA PRO A 293 -0.65 -8.90 -0.79
C PRO A 293 0.53 -8.14 -0.18
N MET A 294 1.43 -8.86 0.52
CA MET A 294 2.48 -8.25 1.35
C MET A 294 3.53 -7.47 0.54
N GLU A 295 3.66 -7.74 -0.75
CA GLU A 295 4.51 -6.98 -1.66
C GLU A 295 4.00 -5.55 -1.93
N GLN A 296 2.87 -5.16 -1.38
CA GLN A 296 2.33 -3.81 -1.51
C GLN A 296 2.71 -2.88 -0.35
N MET A 297 3.68 -3.26 0.44
CA MET A 297 4.09 -2.58 1.66
C MET A 297 2.91 -2.33 2.63
N GLY A 298 3.14 -2.52 3.89
CA GLY A 298 2.13 -2.31 4.92
C GLY A 298 2.62 -2.84 6.26
N ALA A 299 1.72 -3.15 7.17
CA ALA A 299 2.06 -3.64 8.50
C ALA A 299 2.88 -4.95 8.47
N PHE A 300 2.71 -5.76 7.43
CA PHE A 300 3.42 -7.05 7.28
C PHE A 300 4.75 -6.95 6.52
N THR A 301 5.24 -5.75 6.19
CA THR A 301 6.52 -5.56 5.48
C THR A 301 7.71 -6.24 6.17
N PRO A 302 7.86 -6.23 7.52
CA PRO A 302 8.94 -6.96 8.19
C PRO A 302 8.87 -8.47 7.93
N VAL A 303 7.67 -9.05 7.95
CA VAL A 303 7.47 -10.49 7.67
C VAL A 303 7.77 -10.80 6.22
N PHE A 304 7.33 -9.97 5.29
CA PHE A 304 7.60 -10.15 3.86
C PHE A 304 9.10 -10.21 3.57
N LEU A 305 9.89 -9.29 4.11
CA LEU A 305 11.35 -9.29 3.93
C LEU A 305 11.98 -10.56 4.54
N ALA A 306 11.57 -10.93 5.75
CA ALA A 306 12.08 -12.12 6.43
C ALA A 306 11.72 -13.42 5.68
N ASP A 307 10.49 -13.51 5.16
CA ASP A 307 10.00 -14.67 4.41
C ASP A 307 10.74 -14.82 3.07
N MET A 308 10.95 -13.72 2.35
CA MET A 308 11.75 -13.73 1.13
C MET A 308 13.22 -14.09 1.41
N ALA A 309 13.79 -13.59 2.50
CA ALA A 309 15.15 -13.97 2.91
C ALA A 309 15.26 -15.49 3.17
N ASN A 310 14.31 -16.08 3.89
CA ASN A 310 14.25 -17.53 4.11
C ASN A 310 14.14 -18.32 2.80
N LYS A 311 13.25 -17.88 1.88
CA LYS A 311 12.97 -18.56 0.61
C LYS A 311 14.14 -18.49 -0.36
N LEU A 312 14.82 -17.35 -0.42
CA LEU A 312 15.89 -17.10 -1.39
C LEU A 312 17.28 -17.55 -0.87
N TYR A 313 17.46 -17.58 0.45
CA TYR A 313 18.71 -17.96 1.12
C TYR A 313 18.49 -18.95 2.27
N PRO A 314 17.95 -20.16 2.00
CA PRO A 314 17.50 -21.10 3.04
C PRO A 314 18.63 -21.64 3.93
N ASN A 315 19.90 -21.45 3.55
CA ASN A 315 21.04 -21.85 4.36
C ASN A 315 21.55 -20.75 5.31
N ASP A 316 21.07 -19.52 5.14
CA ASP A 316 21.59 -18.33 5.83
C ASP A 316 20.56 -17.67 6.73
N PHE A 317 19.28 -17.76 6.36
CA PHE A 317 18.17 -17.18 7.12
C PHE A 317 17.19 -18.25 7.58
N HIS A 318 16.77 -18.15 8.83
CA HIS A 318 15.84 -19.07 9.48
C HIS A 318 14.88 -18.30 10.39
N TYR A 319 14.27 -17.23 9.87
CA TYR A 319 13.29 -16.47 10.61
C TYR A 319 12.06 -17.35 10.91
N ASP A 320 11.54 -17.25 12.12
CA ASP A 320 10.22 -17.80 12.46
C ASP A 320 9.14 -16.84 11.91
N THR A 321 8.93 -16.87 10.61
CA THR A 321 7.97 -15.97 9.92
C THR A 321 6.55 -16.22 10.37
N THR A 322 6.18 -17.45 10.71
CA THR A 322 4.88 -17.79 11.30
C THR A 322 4.70 -17.12 12.67
N GLY A 323 5.71 -17.19 13.53
CA GLY A 323 5.72 -16.51 14.82
C GLY A 323 5.69 -14.99 14.67
N MET A 324 6.52 -14.42 13.78
CA MET A 324 6.53 -12.99 13.48
C MET A 324 5.15 -12.49 13.03
N LEU A 325 4.51 -13.20 12.11
CA LEU A 325 3.18 -12.85 11.61
C LEU A 325 2.14 -12.87 12.72
N ARG A 326 2.15 -13.91 13.56
CA ARG A 326 1.23 -14.04 14.69
C ARG A 326 1.43 -12.92 15.71
N ASN A 327 2.69 -12.54 15.98
CA ASN A 327 3.00 -11.43 16.88
C ASN A 327 2.46 -10.10 16.30
N ILE A 328 2.67 -9.82 15.01
CA ILE A 328 2.10 -8.64 14.37
C ILE A 328 0.58 -8.64 14.47
N CYS A 329 -0.07 -9.77 14.20
CA CYS A 329 -1.52 -9.87 14.31
C CYS A 329 -2.02 -9.62 15.75
N SER A 330 -1.33 -10.15 16.76
CA SER A 330 -1.66 -9.93 18.17
C SER A 330 -1.41 -8.49 18.62
N ASP A 331 -0.21 -7.95 18.34
CA ASP A 331 0.24 -6.67 18.88
C ASP A 331 -0.43 -5.47 18.22
N TYR A 332 -0.67 -5.55 16.90
CA TYR A 332 -1.21 -4.45 16.13
C TYR A 332 -2.71 -4.55 15.86
N PHE A 333 -3.25 -5.75 15.72
CA PHE A 333 -4.67 -5.96 15.37
C PHE A 333 -5.47 -6.61 16.51
N GLY A 334 -4.80 -7.03 17.58
CA GLY A 334 -5.45 -7.73 18.71
C GLY A 334 -6.05 -9.08 18.31
N LYS A 335 -5.43 -9.78 17.35
CA LYS A 335 -5.90 -11.06 16.80
C LYS A 335 -4.90 -12.18 17.02
N ASP A 336 -5.33 -13.19 17.76
CA ASP A 336 -4.55 -14.41 17.97
C ASP A 336 -4.84 -15.40 16.84
N LEU A 337 -3.97 -15.43 15.84
CA LEU A 337 -4.05 -16.43 14.78
C LEU A 337 -3.50 -17.79 15.25
N THR A 338 -4.09 -18.87 14.78
CA THR A 338 -3.49 -20.19 14.89
C THR A 338 -2.24 -20.28 14.02
N VAL A 339 -1.36 -21.24 14.27
CA VAL A 339 -0.20 -21.54 13.42
C VAL A 339 -0.66 -21.79 11.97
N GLN A 340 -1.69 -22.59 11.81
CA GLN A 340 -2.23 -22.94 10.48
C GLN A 340 -2.76 -21.71 9.71
N GLN A 341 -3.45 -20.79 10.38
CA GLN A 341 -3.91 -19.55 9.75
C GLN A 341 -2.75 -18.65 9.31
N ALA A 342 -1.70 -18.56 10.13
CA ALA A 342 -0.50 -17.81 9.76
C ALA A 342 0.23 -18.46 8.56
N GLU A 343 0.29 -19.79 8.50
CA GLU A 343 0.82 -20.53 7.34
C GLU A 343 -0.02 -20.26 6.08
N TYR A 344 -1.36 -20.25 6.18
CA TYR A 344 -2.23 -19.89 5.06
C TYR A 344 -1.96 -18.47 4.55
N MET A 345 -1.80 -17.50 5.47
CA MET A 345 -1.43 -16.13 5.07
C MET A 345 -0.08 -16.10 4.34
N LEU A 346 0.94 -16.79 4.85
CA LEU A 346 2.29 -16.83 4.23
C LEU A 346 2.29 -17.51 2.87
N ASP A 347 1.39 -18.47 2.65
CA ASP A 347 1.24 -19.18 1.39
C ASP A 347 0.29 -18.48 0.39
N GLY A 348 -0.26 -17.32 0.76
CA GLY A 348 -1.18 -16.57 -0.10
C GLY A 348 -2.55 -17.23 -0.26
N LEU A 349 -2.99 -17.99 0.75
CA LEU A 349 -4.30 -18.64 0.82
C LEU A 349 -5.31 -17.78 1.60
N GLY A 350 -6.58 -18.07 1.42
CA GLY A 350 -7.66 -17.52 2.24
C GLY A 350 -7.67 -18.08 3.68
N PRO A 351 -8.50 -17.52 4.57
CA PRO A 351 -8.55 -17.93 5.98
C PRO A 351 -8.98 -19.40 6.22
N ASP A 352 -9.63 -20.01 5.24
CA ASP A 352 -10.05 -21.41 5.26
C ASP A 352 -9.02 -22.36 4.62
N GLY A 353 -7.89 -21.81 4.12
CA GLY A 353 -6.83 -22.56 3.45
C GLY A 353 -7.09 -22.82 1.97
N THR A 354 -8.10 -22.19 1.37
CA THR A 354 -8.36 -22.29 -0.06
C THR A 354 -7.68 -21.16 -0.85
N PRO A 355 -7.33 -21.35 -2.13
CA PRO A 355 -6.89 -20.26 -2.99
C PRO A 355 -7.92 -19.13 -3.06
N MET A 356 -7.47 -17.90 -2.89
CA MET A 356 -8.32 -16.73 -3.06
C MET A 356 -8.70 -16.55 -4.54
N ALA A 357 -9.93 -16.08 -4.82
CA ALA A 357 -10.53 -15.99 -6.15
C ALA A 357 -10.93 -14.55 -6.54
#